data_5ed077060cd81ee85ec8bcc2f578721d
#
_entry.id   5ed077060cd81ee85ec8bcc2f578721d
#
_cell.length_a   1.000
_cell.length_b   1.000
_cell.length_c   1.000
_cell.angle_alpha   90.00
_cell.angle_beta   90.00
_cell.angle_gamma   90.00
#
_symmetry.space_group_name_H-M   'P 1'
#
loop_
_entity.id
_entity.type
_entity.pdbx_description
1 polymer ?
#
loop_
_entity_poly.entity_id
_entity_poly.type
_entity_poly.pdbx_seq_one_letter_code
_entity_poly.pdbx_strand_id
1 'polypeptide(L)'
;MSEVSENVTIEITEPVEKPVEEPVQETVEEPVEEPVQETVEEPVQETVEEPVQETVEESVIEEPIQETPVEIIPKYIFIVPYRDRDQQLLFFKKHMSFVLEDINPTDYKMFFIHQCDNRLFNRGAMKNIGFLYVKNIYPNDYKNITLVFNDIDTMPYTKNFFDYDTIPGTVKHFYGFKYALGGIVSIKAGDFESINGFPNFWAWGYEDNLLQKRVLNNGIFIDRTNFYPFMDKNIFQMKDGLERLVNRTEFDKFLGLTLEGISNIQDLSFDYDPYTNFVNVRNFITGTEDVQKSSVPYNLTQGSKPFGNVLSGKRGRSRMGMHF
;
A
#
# COMPACT_ATOMS: atom_id res chain seq x y z
N MET A 1 35.78 -57.83 -7.30
CA MET A 1 34.45 -57.71 -7.89
C MET A 1 34.16 -56.20 -7.95
N SER A 2 34.25 -55.68 -9.14
CA SER A 2 34.16 -54.29 -9.48
C SER A 2 32.70 -53.94 -9.84
N GLU A 3 32.08 -53.05 -9.12
CA GLU A 3 30.78 -52.49 -9.53
C GLU A 3 31.01 -51.23 -10.40
N VAL A 4 30.42 -51.31 -11.57
CA VAL A 4 30.46 -50.29 -12.62
C VAL A 4 29.33 -49.30 -12.32
N SER A 5 29.65 -48.02 -12.14
CA SER A 5 28.67 -46.94 -12.08
C SER A 5 28.36 -46.43 -13.49
N GLU A 6 27.14 -46.61 -13.96
CA GLU A 6 26.64 -46.01 -15.20
C GLU A 6 26.33 -44.52 -15.00
N ASN A 7 27.05 -43.68 -15.74
CA ASN A 7 26.74 -42.26 -15.90
C ASN A 7 25.68 -42.09 -17.00
N VAL A 8 24.48 -41.60 -16.63
CA VAL A 8 23.47 -41.18 -17.60
C VAL A 8 23.67 -39.69 -17.89
N THR A 9 24.11 -39.37 -19.09
CA THR A 9 24.18 -38.00 -19.62
C THR A 9 22.86 -37.66 -20.29
N ILE A 10 22.15 -36.63 -19.79
CA ILE A 10 20.94 -36.11 -20.43
C ILE A 10 21.36 -34.94 -21.31
N GLU A 11 21.23 -35.10 -22.63
CA GLU A 11 21.36 -34.03 -23.60
C GLU A 11 20.09 -33.18 -23.58
N ILE A 12 20.24 -31.87 -23.27
CA ILE A 12 19.18 -30.87 -23.38
C ILE A 12 19.24 -30.27 -24.78
N THR A 13 18.26 -30.59 -25.63
CA THR A 13 18.08 -29.97 -26.93
C THR A 13 17.31 -28.67 -26.75
N GLU A 14 17.89 -27.54 -27.19
CA GLU A 14 17.26 -26.24 -27.25
C GLU A 14 16.14 -26.20 -28.32
N PRO A 15 15.01 -25.49 -28.06
CA PRO A 15 13.98 -25.35 -29.09
C PRO A 15 14.36 -24.28 -30.13
N VAL A 16 14.22 -24.64 -31.38
CA VAL A 16 14.44 -23.80 -32.57
C VAL A 16 13.37 -22.69 -32.61
N GLU A 17 13.80 -21.43 -32.59
CA GLU A 17 12.96 -20.26 -32.80
C GLU A 17 12.50 -20.19 -34.27
N LYS A 18 11.18 -20.00 -34.48
CA LYS A 18 10.60 -19.66 -35.77
C LYS A 18 10.63 -18.15 -35.98
N PRO A 19 10.93 -17.63 -37.19
CA PRO A 19 10.92 -16.20 -37.42
C PRO A 19 9.50 -15.63 -37.43
N VAL A 20 9.33 -14.51 -36.72
CA VAL A 20 8.11 -13.71 -36.70
C VAL A 20 8.13 -12.80 -37.93
N GLU A 21 7.11 -12.89 -38.79
CA GLU A 21 6.87 -11.96 -39.89
C GLU A 21 6.35 -10.61 -39.35
N GLU A 22 7.00 -9.52 -39.76
CA GLU A 22 6.56 -8.15 -39.46
C GLU A 22 5.34 -7.75 -40.29
N PRO A 23 4.35 -7.05 -39.73
CA PRO A 23 3.26 -6.52 -40.53
C PRO A 23 3.67 -5.22 -41.25
N VAL A 24 3.35 -5.17 -42.55
CA VAL A 24 3.51 -4.06 -43.47
C VAL A 24 2.62 -2.88 -43.04
N GLN A 25 3.21 -1.70 -42.88
CA GLN A 25 2.48 -0.44 -42.68
C GLN A 25 1.90 0.05 -44.01
N GLU A 26 0.57 0.15 -44.06
CA GLU A 26 -0.13 0.92 -45.09
C GLU A 26 -0.19 2.39 -44.68
N THR A 27 0.41 3.24 -45.50
CA THR A 27 0.31 4.70 -45.40
C THR A 27 -0.99 5.16 -46.06
N VAL A 28 -1.88 5.75 -45.27
CA VAL A 28 -3.07 6.47 -45.75
C VAL A 28 -2.74 7.96 -45.80
N GLU A 29 -2.75 8.57 -47.00
CA GLU A 29 -2.63 10.00 -47.20
C GLU A 29 -3.97 10.69 -46.89
N GLU A 30 -3.93 11.72 -46.04
CA GLU A 30 -5.07 12.61 -45.80
C GLU A 30 -5.05 13.77 -46.82
N PRO A 31 -6.20 14.21 -47.36
CA PRO A 31 -6.28 15.42 -48.19
C PRO A 31 -6.40 16.68 -47.32
N VAL A 32 -5.56 17.66 -47.66
CA VAL A 32 -5.56 19.01 -47.10
C VAL A 32 -6.67 19.81 -47.78
N GLU A 33 -7.65 20.32 -47.03
CA GLU A 33 -8.54 21.40 -47.46
C GLU A 33 -8.27 22.68 -46.68
N GLU A 34 -7.85 23.74 -47.36
CA GLU A 34 -7.73 25.09 -46.84
C GLU A 34 -9.10 25.78 -46.78
N PRO A 35 -9.44 26.53 -45.71
CA PRO A 35 -10.60 27.41 -45.78
C PRO A 35 -10.24 28.84 -46.23
N VAL A 36 -11.06 29.33 -47.18
CA VAL A 36 -11.12 30.62 -47.80
C VAL A 36 -11.35 31.73 -46.75
N GLN A 37 -10.59 32.83 -46.89
CA GLN A 37 -10.80 34.08 -46.15
C GLN A 37 -11.96 34.87 -46.74
N GLU A 38 -12.97 35.19 -45.97
CA GLU A 38 -13.98 36.22 -46.26
C GLU A 38 -13.61 37.54 -45.56
N THR A 39 -13.39 38.56 -46.35
CA THR A 39 -13.20 39.97 -45.95
C THR A 39 -14.57 40.61 -45.70
N VAL A 40 -14.75 41.14 -44.49
CA VAL A 40 -15.90 42.02 -44.20
C VAL A 40 -15.42 43.43 -43.91
N GLU A 41 -16.04 44.36 -44.62
CA GLU A 41 -15.77 45.82 -44.65
C GLU A 41 -16.21 46.50 -43.34
N GLU A 42 -15.44 47.49 -42.91
CA GLU A 42 -15.76 48.40 -41.77
C GLU A 42 -16.83 49.44 -42.16
N PRO A 43 -17.71 49.81 -41.23
CA PRO A 43 -18.47 51.07 -41.36
C PRO A 43 -17.89 52.18 -40.52
N VAL A 44 -17.99 53.35 -41.12
CA VAL A 44 -17.51 54.69 -40.80
C VAL A 44 -18.01 55.21 -39.45
N GLN A 45 -17.13 55.94 -38.77
CA GLN A 45 -17.34 56.68 -37.51
C GLN A 45 -18.27 57.89 -37.68
N GLU A 46 -19.20 58.01 -36.76
CA GLU A 46 -19.86 59.31 -36.43
C GLU A 46 -19.36 59.79 -35.09
N THR A 47 -18.77 61.00 -35.10
CA THR A 47 -18.30 61.73 -33.92
C THR A 47 -19.47 62.41 -33.21
N VAL A 48 -19.64 62.13 -31.92
CA VAL A 48 -20.49 62.93 -31.02
C VAL A 48 -19.64 63.42 -29.86
N GLU A 49 -19.74 64.75 -29.64
CA GLU A 49 -18.98 65.50 -28.63
C GLU A 49 -19.37 65.15 -27.23
N GLU A 50 -18.39 65.18 -26.30
CA GLU A 50 -18.47 64.89 -24.86
C GLU A 50 -19.22 65.94 -24.05
N PRO A 51 -19.70 65.53 -22.84
CA PRO A 51 -19.66 66.41 -21.67
C PRO A 51 -18.63 65.90 -20.65
N VAL A 52 -17.82 66.83 -20.21
CA VAL A 52 -16.85 66.70 -19.12
C VAL A 52 -17.53 66.26 -17.85
N GLN A 53 -17.15 65.09 -17.32
CA GLN A 53 -17.49 64.68 -15.94
C GLN A 53 -16.24 64.63 -15.10
N GLU A 54 -16.34 65.23 -13.92
CA GLU A 54 -15.35 65.28 -12.88
C GLU A 54 -14.88 63.87 -12.46
N THR A 55 -13.57 63.70 -12.46
CA THR A 55 -12.92 62.47 -11.94
C THR A 55 -13.09 62.44 -10.42
N VAL A 56 -13.99 61.58 -9.96
CA VAL A 56 -13.95 61.09 -8.61
C VAL A 56 -12.90 59.97 -8.57
N GLU A 57 -11.78 60.21 -7.88
CA GLU A 57 -10.80 59.17 -7.57
C GLU A 57 -11.48 58.12 -6.68
N GLU A 58 -11.93 57.03 -7.27
CA GLU A 58 -12.37 55.84 -6.60
C GLU A 58 -11.14 55.13 -6.05
N SER A 59 -10.90 55.29 -4.74
CA SER A 59 -9.85 54.55 -4.05
C SER A 59 -10.18 53.05 -4.16
N VAL A 60 -9.43 52.35 -4.98
CA VAL A 60 -9.46 50.88 -5.06
C VAL A 60 -9.02 50.35 -3.69
N ILE A 61 -9.99 49.98 -2.87
CA ILE A 61 -9.71 49.18 -1.65
C ILE A 61 -9.29 47.80 -2.19
N GLU A 62 -7.99 47.54 -2.24
CA GLU A 62 -7.49 46.21 -2.43
C GLU A 62 -8.02 45.35 -1.26
N GLU A 63 -8.98 44.48 -1.54
CA GLU A 63 -9.39 43.45 -0.59
C GLU A 63 -8.12 42.63 -0.24
N PRO A 64 -7.86 42.37 1.04
CA PRO A 64 -6.71 41.57 1.42
C PRO A 64 -6.85 40.20 0.76
N ILE A 65 -5.86 39.85 -0.09
CA ILE A 65 -5.72 38.52 -0.67
C ILE A 65 -5.71 37.54 0.52
N GLN A 66 -6.80 36.82 0.71
CA GLN A 66 -6.84 35.72 1.68
C GLN A 66 -5.85 34.67 1.15
N GLU A 67 -4.66 34.68 1.72
CA GLU A 67 -3.70 33.58 1.50
C GLU A 67 -4.39 32.29 1.92
N THR A 68 -4.76 31.46 0.95
CA THR A 68 -5.24 30.11 1.23
C THR A 68 -4.13 29.41 2.02
N PRO A 69 -4.43 28.82 3.18
CA PRO A 69 -3.42 28.13 3.98
C PRO A 69 -2.68 27.12 3.09
N VAL A 70 -1.37 27.24 2.96
CA VAL A 70 -0.56 26.29 2.23
C VAL A 70 -0.72 24.94 2.93
N GLU A 71 -1.36 24.00 2.27
CA GLU A 71 -1.54 22.65 2.81
C GLU A 71 -0.16 21.99 2.94
N ILE A 72 0.24 21.68 4.18
CA ILE A 72 1.53 21.02 4.45
C ILE A 72 1.39 19.55 4.14
N ILE A 73 2.11 19.10 3.09
CA ILE A 73 2.15 17.69 2.67
C ILE A 73 3.15 16.93 3.53
N PRO A 74 2.76 15.90 4.30
CA PRO A 74 3.68 15.13 5.10
C PRO A 74 4.59 14.26 4.23
N LYS A 75 5.83 14.03 4.68
CA LYS A 75 6.78 13.14 3.99
C LYS A 75 6.34 11.69 4.05
N TYR A 76 5.80 11.27 5.20
CA TYR A 76 5.32 9.91 5.42
C TYR A 76 4.08 9.85 6.31
N ILE A 77 3.28 8.82 6.05
CA ILE A 77 2.03 8.57 6.76
C ILE A 77 2.03 7.13 7.27
N PHE A 78 1.90 6.99 8.60
CA PHE A 78 1.69 5.69 9.22
C PHE A 78 0.25 5.24 9.00
N ILE A 79 0.09 4.04 8.46
CA ILE A 79 -1.17 3.33 8.30
C ILE A 79 -1.16 2.15 9.24
N VAL A 80 -1.97 2.23 10.31
CA VAL A 80 -2.03 1.23 11.37
C VAL A 80 -3.40 0.54 11.33
N PRO A 81 -3.49 -0.69 10.80
CA PRO A 81 -4.75 -1.43 10.80
C PRO A 81 -5.17 -1.77 12.23
N TYR A 82 -6.43 -1.51 12.56
CA TYR A 82 -6.93 -1.61 13.93
C TYR A 82 -8.27 -2.34 14.03
N ARG A 83 -8.39 -3.19 15.05
CA ARG A 83 -9.63 -3.74 15.58
C ARG A 83 -9.39 -4.41 16.91
N ASP A 84 -10.22 -4.12 17.92
CA ASP A 84 -10.28 -4.78 19.24
C ASP A 84 -8.91 -4.95 19.92
N ARG A 85 -8.10 -3.87 19.96
CA ARG A 85 -6.72 -3.86 20.48
C ARG A 85 -6.48 -2.66 21.40
N ASP A 86 -7.38 -2.39 22.35
CA ASP A 86 -7.34 -1.18 23.15
C ASP A 86 -6.05 -1.03 23.97
N GLN A 87 -5.56 -2.12 24.56
CA GLN A 87 -4.33 -2.09 25.34
C GLN A 87 -3.11 -1.83 24.45
N GLN A 88 -3.05 -2.50 23.29
CA GLN A 88 -1.99 -2.28 22.31
C GLN A 88 -2.04 -0.87 21.77
N LEU A 89 -3.22 -0.35 21.45
CA LEU A 89 -3.43 1.02 20.97
C LEU A 89 -2.91 2.06 21.97
N LEU A 90 -3.32 1.93 23.25
CA LEU A 90 -2.90 2.85 24.30
C LEU A 90 -1.38 2.90 24.42
N PHE A 91 -0.74 1.72 24.49
CA PHE A 91 0.69 1.63 24.59
C PHE A 91 1.38 2.14 23.32
N PHE A 92 0.91 1.74 22.14
CA PHE A 92 1.44 2.15 20.84
C PHE A 92 1.43 3.66 20.67
N LYS A 93 0.29 4.33 20.91
CA LYS A 93 0.19 5.79 20.83
C LYS A 93 1.21 6.49 21.73
N LYS A 94 1.29 6.05 22.99
CA LYS A 94 2.19 6.65 23.97
C LYS A 94 3.67 6.40 23.63
N HIS A 95 4.01 5.18 23.23
CA HIS A 95 5.40 4.85 22.89
C HIS A 95 5.84 5.46 21.56
N MET A 96 4.99 5.43 20.53
CA MET A 96 5.31 6.06 19.25
C MET A 96 5.45 7.58 19.35
N SER A 97 4.76 8.25 20.26
CA SER A 97 4.99 9.67 20.52
C SER A 97 6.40 9.96 21.03
N PHE A 98 6.99 9.04 21.80
CA PHE A 98 8.40 9.09 22.22
C PHE A 98 9.33 8.75 21.03
N VAL A 99 9.05 7.67 20.30
CA VAL A 99 9.87 7.22 19.17
C VAL A 99 10.02 8.32 18.10
N LEU A 100 8.97 9.10 17.88
CA LEU A 100 8.89 10.14 16.84
C LEU A 100 9.12 11.57 17.37
N GLU A 101 9.48 11.76 18.65
CA GLU A 101 9.52 13.10 19.27
C GLU A 101 10.52 14.07 18.63
N ASP A 102 11.60 13.55 18.02
CA ASP A 102 12.62 14.36 17.35
C ASP A 102 12.28 14.63 15.87
N ILE A 103 11.19 14.04 15.34
CA ILE A 103 10.73 14.24 13.98
C ILE A 103 9.78 15.43 13.95
N ASN A 104 9.97 16.33 12.96
CA ASN A 104 9.07 17.47 12.83
C ASN A 104 7.61 16.98 12.70
N PRO A 105 6.68 17.43 13.55
CA PRO A 105 5.28 17.01 13.53
C PRO A 105 4.57 17.26 12.18
N THR A 106 5.07 18.18 11.36
CA THR A 106 4.54 18.44 10.01
C THR A 106 4.99 17.40 8.99
N ASP A 107 6.09 16.67 9.27
CA ASP A 107 6.66 15.70 8.33
C ASP A 107 5.93 14.36 8.35
N TYR A 108 5.11 14.09 9.35
CA TYR A 108 4.38 12.82 9.43
C TYR A 108 2.94 12.97 9.91
N LYS A 109 2.11 11.99 9.53
CA LYS A 109 0.78 11.74 10.11
C LYS A 109 0.65 10.27 10.45
N MET A 110 -0.29 9.95 11.36
CA MET A 110 -0.56 8.57 11.76
C MET A 110 -2.06 8.35 11.81
N PHE A 111 -2.55 7.37 11.03
CA PHE A 111 -3.97 7.02 10.97
C PHE A 111 -4.18 5.58 11.43
N PHE A 112 -5.18 5.40 12.29
CA PHE A 112 -5.66 4.10 12.74
C PHE A 112 -6.86 3.71 11.89
N ILE A 113 -6.69 2.71 11.04
CA ILE A 113 -7.75 2.28 10.13
C ILE A 113 -8.58 1.20 10.79
N HIS A 114 -9.73 1.61 11.29
CA HIS A 114 -10.57 0.80 12.18
C HIS A 114 -11.69 0.11 11.42
N GLN A 115 -11.67 -1.21 11.38
CA GLN A 115 -12.78 -1.99 10.85
C GLN A 115 -13.89 -2.07 11.90
N CYS A 116 -15.04 -1.40 11.63
CA CYS A 116 -16.14 -1.25 12.61
C CYS A 116 -17.23 -2.31 12.48
N ASP A 117 -17.19 -3.16 11.45
CA ASP A 117 -18.16 -4.22 11.26
C ASP A 117 -17.87 -5.50 12.08
N ASN A 118 -18.76 -6.48 12.03
CA ASN A 118 -18.64 -7.73 12.78
C ASN A 118 -18.03 -8.89 11.96
N ARG A 119 -17.61 -8.66 10.71
CA ARG A 119 -16.96 -9.68 9.88
C ARG A 119 -15.56 -9.99 10.42
N LEU A 120 -14.88 -11.01 9.89
CA LEU A 120 -13.48 -11.27 10.22
C LEU A 120 -12.61 -10.06 9.92
N PHE A 121 -11.54 -9.88 10.70
CA PHE A 121 -10.63 -8.77 10.48
C PHE A 121 -9.89 -8.91 9.16
N ASN A 122 -10.13 -7.97 8.23
CA ASN A 122 -9.47 -7.92 6.94
C ASN A 122 -8.31 -6.91 6.97
N ARG A 123 -7.17 -7.39 7.43
CA ARG A 123 -5.97 -6.55 7.65
C ARG A 123 -5.45 -5.93 6.35
N GLY A 124 -5.46 -6.72 5.26
CA GLY A 124 -5.06 -6.25 3.93
C GLY A 124 -5.98 -5.13 3.42
N ALA A 125 -7.30 -5.31 3.52
CA ALA A 125 -8.26 -4.29 3.14
C ALA A 125 -8.11 -3.00 3.98
N MET A 126 -7.88 -3.11 5.29
CA MET A 126 -7.65 -1.91 6.12
C MET A 126 -6.40 -1.14 5.68
N LYS A 127 -5.30 -1.82 5.35
CA LYS A 127 -4.09 -1.18 4.78
C LYS A 127 -4.39 -0.50 3.45
N ASN A 128 -5.16 -1.14 2.57
CA ASN A 128 -5.59 -0.57 1.29
C ASN A 128 -6.54 0.63 1.46
N ILE A 129 -7.49 0.56 2.39
CA ILE A 129 -8.40 1.67 2.71
C ILE A 129 -7.63 2.85 3.30
N GLY A 130 -6.61 2.60 4.12
CA GLY A 130 -5.70 3.64 4.59
C GLY A 130 -5.02 4.37 3.43
N PHE A 131 -4.55 3.66 2.42
CA PHE A 131 -4.04 4.27 1.19
C PHE A 131 -5.12 5.08 0.45
N LEU A 132 -6.34 4.53 0.28
CA LEU A 132 -7.43 5.25 -0.38
C LEU A 132 -7.80 6.54 0.36
N TYR A 133 -7.77 6.52 1.69
CA TYR A 133 -7.95 7.71 2.52
C TYR A 133 -6.84 8.75 2.27
N VAL A 134 -5.57 8.34 2.25
CA VAL A 134 -4.44 9.23 1.93
C VAL A 134 -4.58 9.83 0.54
N LYS A 135 -4.94 9.04 -0.46
CA LYS A 135 -5.20 9.50 -1.82
C LYS A 135 -6.35 10.50 -1.89
N ASN A 136 -7.39 10.32 -1.07
CA ASN A 136 -8.53 11.24 -1.01
C ASN A 136 -8.17 12.60 -0.40
N ILE A 137 -7.35 12.64 0.65
CA ILE A 137 -6.97 13.89 1.33
C ILE A 137 -5.79 14.60 0.66
N TYR A 138 -4.98 13.91 -0.16
CA TYR A 138 -3.84 14.48 -0.91
C TYR A 138 -3.89 14.08 -2.39
N PRO A 139 -4.95 14.43 -3.14
CA PRO A 139 -5.19 13.89 -4.48
C PRO A 139 -4.08 14.21 -5.50
N ASN A 140 -3.37 15.31 -5.32
CA ASN A 140 -2.31 15.76 -6.23
C ASN A 140 -0.93 15.24 -5.83
N ASP A 141 -0.68 14.98 -4.56
CA ASP A 141 0.66 14.76 -3.99
C ASP A 141 0.87 13.35 -3.44
N TYR A 142 -0.20 12.58 -3.22
CA TYR A 142 -0.14 11.28 -2.54
C TYR A 142 0.93 10.34 -3.09
N LYS A 143 1.20 10.35 -4.40
CA LYS A 143 2.17 9.43 -5.03
C LYS A 143 3.57 9.55 -4.45
N ASN A 144 3.94 10.76 -4.01
CA ASN A 144 5.24 11.06 -3.44
C ASN A 144 5.32 10.83 -1.92
N ILE A 145 4.16 10.66 -1.26
CA ILE A 145 4.11 10.35 0.17
C ILE A 145 4.60 8.93 0.41
N THR A 146 5.42 8.75 1.42
CA THR A 146 5.82 7.42 1.90
C THR A 146 4.73 6.87 2.84
N LEU A 147 4.14 5.74 2.49
CA LEU A 147 3.26 4.99 3.39
C LEU A 147 4.11 4.10 4.29
N VAL A 148 3.88 4.17 5.59
CA VAL A 148 4.50 3.30 6.60
C VAL A 148 3.42 2.37 7.14
N PHE A 149 3.38 1.14 6.65
CA PHE A 149 2.51 0.11 7.22
C PHE A 149 3.13 -0.41 8.49
N ASN A 150 2.47 -0.22 9.61
CA ASN A 150 2.94 -0.60 10.93
C ASN A 150 1.85 -1.36 11.69
N ASP A 151 2.18 -2.54 12.17
CA ASP A 151 1.26 -3.31 13.01
C ASP A 151 1.21 -2.69 14.41
N ILE A 152 0.01 -2.63 15.00
CA ILE A 152 -0.23 -1.93 16.27
C ILE A 152 0.49 -2.55 17.49
N ASP A 153 0.99 -3.74 17.35
CA ASP A 153 1.70 -4.49 18.39
C ASP A 153 3.23 -4.45 18.24
N THR A 154 3.75 -3.65 17.29
CA THR A 154 5.17 -3.69 16.90
C THR A 154 5.75 -2.28 16.80
N MET A 155 6.88 -2.02 17.46
CA MET A 155 7.54 -0.72 17.43
C MET A 155 9.01 -0.82 17.86
N PRO A 156 9.92 0.08 17.43
CA PRO A 156 11.28 0.13 17.97
C PRO A 156 11.28 0.59 19.43
N TYR A 157 12.28 0.17 20.20
CA TYR A 157 12.42 0.60 21.60
C TYR A 157 12.87 2.06 21.75
N THR A 158 13.64 2.56 20.78
CA THR A 158 14.30 3.87 20.90
C THR A 158 13.89 4.81 19.76
N LYS A 159 13.98 6.10 20.01
CA LYS A 159 13.78 7.13 18.99
C LYS A 159 14.93 7.13 17.97
N ASN A 160 14.66 7.69 16.80
CA ASN A 160 15.61 7.78 15.66
C ASN A 160 16.17 6.43 15.21
N PHE A 161 15.43 5.34 15.45
CA PHE A 161 15.87 3.99 15.15
C PHE A 161 15.72 3.64 13.68
N PHE A 162 14.65 4.13 13.03
CA PHE A 162 14.39 3.94 11.61
C PHE A 162 14.30 5.27 10.86
N ASP A 163 14.94 5.31 9.70
CA ASP A 163 14.62 6.29 8.66
C ASP A 163 13.46 5.73 7.81
N TYR A 164 12.24 6.21 8.12
CA TYR A 164 11.03 5.71 7.49
C TYR A 164 10.85 6.14 6.03
N ASP A 165 11.52 7.21 5.58
CA ASP A 165 11.35 7.66 4.20
C ASP A 165 11.99 6.71 3.19
N THR A 166 11.42 6.64 1.99
CA THR A 166 11.93 5.84 0.87
C THR A 166 11.80 6.60 -0.44
N ILE A 167 12.35 6.04 -1.49
CA ILE A 167 12.30 6.60 -2.84
C ILE A 167 11.44 5.72 -3.77
N PRO A 168 10.90 6.27 -4.89
CA PRO A 168 10.20 5.49 -5.90
C PRO A 168 11.03 4.27 -6.35
N GLY A 169 10.36 3.14 -6.55
CA GLY A 169 11.00 1.87 -6.91
C GLY A 169 11.68 1.13 -5.77
N THR A 170 11.55 1.61 -4.52
CA THR A 170 12.18 0.99 -3.35
C THR A 170 11.20 0.82 -2.19
N VAL A 171 11.12 -0.39 -1.65
CA VAL A 171 10.42 -0.72 -0.39
C VAL A 171 11.45 -0.93 0.69
N LYS A 172 11.37 -0.20 1.81
CA LYS A 172 12.14 -0.50 3.01
C LYS A 172 11.38 -1.47 3.91
N HIS A 173 12.01 -2.58 4.27
CA HIS A 173 11.45 -3.56 5.19
C HIS A 173 12.25 -3.58 6.48
N PHE A 174 11.67 -3.11 7.57
CA PHE A 174 12.37 -2.91 8.84
C PHE A 174 12.25 -4.09 9.80
N TYR A 175 11.10 -4.76 9.84
CA TYR A 175 10.84 -5.81 10.81
C TYR A 175 9.87 -6.87 10.30
N GLY A 176 10.14 -8.15 10.64
CA GLY A 176 9.25 -9.27 10.34
C GLY A 176 9.94 -10.50 9.78
N PHE A 177 9.29 -11.17 8.81
CA PHE A 177 9.84 -12.35 8.14
C PHE A 177 10.43 -11.96 6.77
N LYS A 178 11.62 -12.47 6.41
CA LYS A 178 12.28 -12.16 5.13
C LYS A 178 11.45 -12.45 3.87
N TYR A 179 10.48 -13.34 3.96
CA TYR A 179 9.63 -13.79 2.84
C TYR A 179 8.22 -13.18 2.86
N ALA A 180 8.01 -12.15 3.68
CA ALA A 180 6.74 -11.47 3.84
C ALA A 180 6.98 -9.99 4.16
N LEU A 181 6.36 -9.07 3.43
CA LEU A 181 6.41 -7.63 3.71
C LEU A 181 5.35 -7.25 4.73
N GLY A 182 5.62 -7.60 5.99
CA GLY A 182 4.77 -7.33 7.15
C GLY A 182 5.54 -6.73 8.31
N GLY A 183 4.87 -6.50 9.43
CA GLY A 183 5.44 -5.86 10.62
C GLY A 183 5.60 -4.36 10.45
N ILE A 184 6.77 -3.90 9.96
CA ILE A 184 7.04 -2.48 9.67
C ILE A 184 7.66 -2.36 8.27
N VAL A 185 6.94 -1.68 7.36
CA VAL A 185 7.31 -1.57 5.94
C VAL A 185 7.01 -0.16 5.42
N SER A 186 7.94 0.44 4.69
CA SER A 186 7.75 1.72 3.98
C SER A 186 7.76 1.53 2.47
N ILE A 187 6.82 2.18 1.77
CA ILE A 187 6.70 2.18 0.31
C ILE A 187 6.13 3.54 -0.16
N LYS A 188 6.57 4.06 -1.32
CA LYS A 188 5.88 5.20 -1.93
C LYS A 188 4.46 4.84 -2.33
N ALA A 189 3.50 5.74 -2.07
CA ALA A 189 2.10 5.47 -2.36
C ALA A 189 1.83 5.24 -3.86
N GLY A 190 2.60 5.87 -4.74
CA GLY A 190 2.56 5.59 -6.19
C GLY A 190 2.97 4.16 -6.53
N ASP A 191 4.03 3.64 -5.90
CA ASP A 191 4.47 2.25 -6.09
C ASP A 191 3.43 1.28 -5.50
N PHE A 192 2.87 1.59 -4.33
CA PHE A 192 1.82 0.79 -3.69
C PHE A 192 0.57 0.68 -4.56
N GLU A 193 0.16 1.78 -5.19
CA GLU A 193 -0.94 1.80 -6.15
C GLU A 193 -0.64 0.92 -7.37
N SER A 194 0.56 1.06 -7.94
CA SER A 194 0.97 0.34 -9.16
C SER A 194 0.91 -1.18 -9.02
N ILE A 195 1.15 -1.70 -7.80
CA ILE A 195 1.08 -3.13 -7.50
C ILE A 195 -0.29 -3.59 -6.99
N ASN A 196 -1.31 -2.71 -7.00
CA ASN A 196 -2.66 -2.96 -6.49
C ASN A 196 -2.70 -3.32 -4.99
N GLY A 197 -1.74 -2.85 -4.20
CA GLY A 197 -1.70 -2.98 -2.75
C GLY A 197 -1.65 -4.42 -2.20
N PHE A 198 -2.22 -4.60 -1.01
CA PHE A 198 -2.40 -5.91 -0.37
C PHE A 198 -3.58 -6.69 -0.98
N PRO A 199 -3.59 -8.04 -0.90
CA PRO A 199 -4.82 -8.81 -1.11
C PRO A 199 -5.81 -8.55 0.03
N ASN A 200 -7.10 -8.63 -0.25
CA ASN A 200 -8.18 -8.39 0.71
C ASN A 200 -8.61 -9.69 1.42
N PHE A 201 -7.68 -10.38 2.10
CA PHE A 201 -7.95 -11.65 2.75
C PHE A 201 -8.74 -11.48 4.05
N TRP A 202 -9.78 -12.30 4.22
CA TRP A 202 -10.68 -12.31 5.39
C TRP A 202 -10.21 -13.19 6.55
N ALA A 203 -9.09 -13.88 6.40
CA ALA A 203 -8.50 -14.72 7.41
C ALA A 203 -7.04 -14.37 7.62
N TRP A 204 -6.45 -14.86 8.70
CA TRP A 204 -5.06 -14.56 9.02
C TRP A 204 -4.08 -15.27 8.07
N GLY A 205 -3.13 -14.49 7.57
CA GLY A 205 -1.91 -14.97 6.91
C GLY A 205 -1.90 -14.79 5.40
N TYR A 206 -0.69 -14.83 4.88
CA TYR A 206 -0.33 -14.76 3.44
C TYR A 206 -0.51 -13.41 2.76
N GLU A 207 -1.20 -12.41 3.34
CA GLU A 207 -1.33 -11.08 2.75
C GLU A 207 0.03 -10.39 2.55
N ASP A 208 0.88 -10.42 3.56
CA ASP A 208 2.23 -9.85 3.54
C ASP A 208 3.18 -10.62 2.59
N ASN A 209 2.96 -11.95 2.45
CA ASN A 209 3.70 -12.78 1.49
C ASN A 209 3.33 -12.43 0.05
N LEU A 210 2.04 -12.19 -0.23
CA LEU A 210 1.60 -11.82 -1.57
C LEU A 210 2.05 -10.42 -1.94
N LEU A 211 2.03 -9.48 -0.99
CA LEU A 211 2.59 -8.14 -1.20
C LEU A 211 4.06 -8.25 -1.64
N GLN A 212 4.88 -9.05 -0.95
CA GLN A 212 6.28 -9.24 -1.36
C GLN A 212 6.41 -9.79 -2.78
N LYS A 213 5.57 -10.76 -3.17
CA LYS A 213 5.58 -11.28 -4.54
C LYS A 213 5.22 -10.20 -5.56
N ARG A 214 4.20 -9.36 -5.26
CA ARG A 214 3.80 -8.24 -6.13
C ARG A 214 4.93 -7.23 -6.31
N VAL A 215 5.57 -6.83 -5.21
CA VAL A 215 6.73 -5.92 -5.22
C VAL A 215 7.83 -6.45 -6.12
N LEU A 216 8.23 -7.72 -5.93
CA LEU A 216 9.30 -8.35 -6.73
C LEU A 216 8.92 -8.51 -8.20
N ASN A 217 7.68 -8.92 -8.49
CA ASN A 217 7.19 -9.10 -9.86
C ASN A 217 7.10 -7.79 -10.65
N ASN A 218 6.97 -6.65 -9.95
CA ASN A 218 6.97 -5.32 -10.55
C ASN A 218 8.37 -4.66 -10.57
N GLY A 219 9.42 -5.41 -10.27
CA GLY A 219 10.79 -4.91 -10.31
C GLY A 219 11.15 -3.89 -9.22
N ILE A 220 10.31 -3.77 -8.19
CA ILE A 220 10.55 -2.87 -7.06
C ILE A 220 11.59 -3.51 -6.14
N PHE A 221 12.63 -2.75 -5.79
CA PHE A 221 13.70 -3.21 -4.91
C PHE A 221 13.24 -3.29 -3.45
N ILE A 222 13.63 -4.34 -2.72
CA ILE A 222 13.36 -4.47 -1.29
C ILE A 222 14.66 -4.20 -0.51
N ASP A 223 14.74 -3.03 0.10
CA ASP A 223 15.84 -2.63 0.97
C ASP A 223 15.65 -3.25 2.37
N ARG A 224 16.61 -4.06 2.79
CA ARG A 224 16.70 -4.67 4.11
C ARG A 224 18.03 -4.33 4.82
N THR A 225 18.61 -3.18 4.51
CA THR A 225 19.86 -2.72 5.16
C THR A 225 19.67 -2.59 6.67
N ASN A 226 18.49 -2.09 7.10
CA ASN A 226 18.11 -1.95 8.51
C ASN A 226 16.98 -2.91 8.89
N PHE A 227 17.10 -4.19 8.51
CA PHE A 227 16.08 -5.19 8.77
C PHE A 227 16.34 -5.97 10.06
N TYR A 228 15.32 -6.08 10.89
CA TYR A 228 15.29 -6.85 12.13
C TYR A 228 14.32 -8.04 11.99
N PRO A 229 14.80 -9.28 12.20
CA PRO A 229 13.94 -10.45 12.07
C PRO A 229 12.91 -10.53 13.21
N PHE A 230 11.85 -11.30 12.96
CA PHE A 230 10.82 -11.57 13.98
C PHE A 230 11.43 -11.97 15.32
N MET A 231 10.95 -11.36 16.41
CA MET A 231 11.47 -11.51 17.80
C MET A 231 12.86 -10.91 18.04
N ASP A 232 13.34 -10.01 17.19
CA ASP A 232 14.59 -9.30 17.47
C ASP A 232 14.48 -8.43 18.73
N LYS A 233 15.54 -8.42 19.54
CA LYS A 233 15.61 -7.71 20.82
C LYS A 233 15.49 -6.18 20.73
N ASN A 234 15.73 -5.60 19.55
CA ASN A 234 15.64 -4.15 19.34
C ASN A 234 14.21 -3.69 19.00
N ILE A 235 13.30 -4.63 18.75
CA ILE A 235 11.91 -4.34 18.42
C ILE A 235 11.01 -4.85 19.54
N PHE A 236 10.23 -3.94 20.09
CA PHE A 236 9.18 -4.29 21.03
C PHE A 236 8.01 -4.89 20.26
N GLN A 237 7.61 -6.09 20.65
CA GLN A 237 6.44 -6.76 20.11
C GLN A 237 5.53 -7.23 21.25
N MET A 238 4.29 -6.72 21.26
CA MET A 238 3.26 -7.16 22.19
C MET A 238 2.71 -8.52 21.74
N LYS A 239 2.53 -9.42 22.69
CA LYS A 239 1.89 -10.71 22.42
C LYS A 239 0.38 -10.54 22.36
N ASP A 240 -0.23 -11.26 21.43
CA ASP A 240 -1.66 -11.21 21.15
C ASP A 240 -2.22 -12.64 21.01
N GLY A 241 -1.97 -13.48 22.00
CA GLY A 241 -2.35 -14.89 21.98
C GLY A 241 -1.61 -15.69 20.89
N LEU A 242 -1.94 -16.97 20.82
CA LEU A 242 -1.31 -17.91 19.88
C LEU A 242 -2.30 -18.48 18.85
N GLU A 243 -3.57 -18.19 19.00
CA GLU A 243 -4.61 -18.68 18.09
C GLU A 243 -4.91 -17.67 17.00
N ARG A 244 -5.04 -18.18 15.77
CA ARG A 244 -5.44 -17.39 14.59
C ARG A 244 -6.53 -18.13 13.83
N LEU A 245 -7.45 -17.39 13.22
CA LEU A 245 -8.40 -17.95 12.28
C LEU A 245 -7.76 -17.99 10.89
N VAL A 246 -7.66 -19.18 10.30
CA VAL A 246 -7.06 -19.40 8.99
C VAL A 246 -8.08 -20.01 8.03
N ASN A 247 -7.93 -19.73 6.75
CA ASN A 247 -8.85 -20.18 5.72
C ASN A 247 -8.12 -20.80 4.53
N ARG A 248 -8.55 -21.98 4.11
CA ARG A 248 -7.94 -22.69 2.98
C ARG A 248 -8.19 -21.99 1.64
N THR A 249 -9.35 -21.41 1.43
CA THR A 249 -9.68 -20.66 0.20
C THR A 249 -8.76 -19.44 0.05
N GLU A 250 -8.50 -18.71 1.13
CA GLU A 250 -7.56 -17.57 1.12
C GLU A 250 -6.12 -18.01 0.81
N PHE A 251 -5.71 -19.15 1.35
CA PHE A 251 -4.42 -19.75 1.00
C PHE A 251 -4.33 -20.14 -0.49
N ASP A 252 -5.38 -20.73 -1.04
CA ASP A 252 -5.44 -21.10 -2.46
C ASP A 252 -5.40 -19.85 -3.37
N LYS A 253 -6.05 -18.75 -2.98
CA LYS A 253 -5.89 -17.43 -3.65
C LYS A 253 -4.44 -16.94 -3.61
N PHE A 254 -3.76 -17.06 -2.47
CA PHE A 254 -2.34 -16.74 -2.37
C PHE A 254 -1.49 -17.58 -3.32
N LEU A 255 -1.74 -18.89 -3.41
CA LEU A 255 -1.04 -19.79 -4.34
C LEU A 255 -1.28 -19.41 -5.80
N GLY A 256 -2.52 -19.05 -6.14
CA GLY A 256 -2.93 -18.57 -7.47
C GLY A 256 -2.48 -17.14 -7.80
N LEU A 257 -1.76 -16.45 -6.89
CA LEU A 257 -1.32 -15.06 -7.06
C LEU A 257 -2.47 -14.12 -7.45
N THR A 258 -3.57 -14.19 -6.68
CA THR A 258 -4.76 -13.36 -6.94
C THR A 258 -4.41 -11.89 -7.21
N LEU A 259 -5.12 -11.28 -8.17
CA LEU A 259 -5.01 -9.85 -8.47
C LEU A 259 -5.90 -8.97 -7.56
N GLU A 260 -6.67 -9.58 -6.67
CA GLU A 260 -7.51 -8.90 -5.69
C GLU A 260 -6.70 -7.92 -4.84
N GLY A 261 -7.19 -6.70 -4.67
CA GLY A 261 -6.46 -5.64 -3.97
C GLY A 261 -7.25 -4.32 -3.89
N ILE A 262 -6.58 -3.19 -4.00
CA ILE A 262 -7.19 -1.85 -3.93
C ILE A 262 -8.37 -1.73 -4.90
N SER A 263 -8.21 -2.20 -6.14
CA SER A 263 -9.23 -2.10 -7.20
C SER A 263 -10.53 -2.87 -6.93
N ASN A 264 -10.52 -3.79 -5.96
CA ASN A 264 -11.70 -4.60 -5.59
C ASN A 264 -12.47 -4.02 -4.41
N ILE A 265 -11.99 -2.94 -3.79
CA ILE A 265 -12.70 -2.29 -2.70
C ILE A 265 -13.80 -1.40 -3.28
N GLN A 266 -15.05 -1.73 -2.93
CA GLN A 266 -16.26 -1.05 -3.39
C GLN A 266 -17.14 -0.70 -2.18
N ASP A 267 -18.17 0.15 -2.40
CA ASP A 267 -19.13 0.59 -1.39
C ASP A 267 -18.47 1.04 -0.08
N LEU A 268 -17.31 1.71 -0.22
CA LEU A 268 -16.52 2.17 0.90
C LEU A 268 -17.19 3.35 1.57
N SER A 269 -17.50 3.20 2.86
CA SER A 269 -17.92 4.31 3.71
C SER A 269 -17.09 4.35 5.00
N PHE A 270 -16.62 5.54 5.35
CA PHE A 270 -15.85 5.80 6.57
C PHE A 270 -16.11 7.21 7.09
N ASP A 271 -15.81 7.41 8.36
CA ASP A 271 -15.71 8.72 9.01
C ASP A 271 -14.32 8.87 9.63
N TYR A 272 -13.81 10.11 9.62
CA TYR A 272 -12.53 10.44 10.26
C TYR A 272 -12.77 11.23 11.55
N ASP A 273 -12.13 10.76 12.63
CA ASP A 273 -12.10 11.48 13.91
C ASP A 273 -10.74 12.19 14.08
N PRO A 274 -10.71 13.53 13.99
CA PRO A 274 -9.47 14.30 14.09
C PRO A 274 -8.82 14.29 15.49
N TYR A 275 -9.59 13.97 16.54
CA TYR A 275 -9.07 13.93 17.90
C TYR A 275 -8.30 12.66 18.20
N THR A 276 -8.69 11.56 17.59
CA THR A 276 -8.11 10.25 17.82
C THR A 276 -7.27 9.74 16.66
N ASN A 277 -7.38 10.38 15.49
CA ASN A 277 -6.80 9.97 14.20
C ASN A 277 -7.33 8.61 13.71
N PHE A 278 -8.57 8.27 14.07
CA PHE A 278 -9.24 7.08 13.56
C PHE A 278 -9.93 7.37 12.23
N VAL A 279 -9.71 6.50 11.27
CA VAL A 279 -10.53 6.34 10.08
C VAL A 279 -11.44 5.15 10.34
N ASN A 280 -12.68 5.42 10.75
CA ASN A 280 -13.67 4.41 11.13
C ASN A 280 -14.36 3.87 9.88
N VAL A 281 -13.96 2.71 9.42
CA VAL A 281 -14.52 2.05 8.24
C VAL A 281 -15.83 1.37 8.62
N ARG A 282 -16.96 1.96 8.16
CA ARG A 282 -18.32 1.51 8.47
C ARG A 282 -18.80 0.42 7.54
N ASN A 283 -18.44 0.55 6.26
CA ASN A 283 -18.78 -0.44 5.23
C ASN A 283 -17.70 -0.49 4.16
N PHE A 284 -17.49 -1.67 3.61
CA PHE A 284 -16.71 -1.91 2.40
C PHE A 284 -17.03 -3.29 1.85
N ILE A 285 -16.93 -3.47 0.54
CA ILE A 285 -17.05 -4.76 -0.14
C ILE A 285 -15.71 -5.06 -0.80
N THR A 286 -15.28 -6.31 -0.73
CA THR A 286 -14.17 -6.85 -1.52
C THR A 286 -14.73 -7.79 -2.58
N GLY A 287 -14.00 -8.13 -3.60
CA GLY A 287 -14.46 -9.06 -4.63
C GLY A 287 -14.82 -10.47 -4.13
N THR A 288 -14.65 -10.73 -2.83
CA THR A 288 -14.97 -12.01 -2.17
C THR A 288 -15.72 -11.77 -0.88
N GLU A 289 -16.68 -12.64 -0.62
CA GLU A 289 -17.48 -12.60 0.59
C GLU A 289 -16.69 -13.09 1.83
N ASP A 290 -17.24 -12.77 3.00
CA ASP A 290 -16.75 -13.23 4.28
C ASP A 290 -16.69 -14.77 4.34
N VAL A 291 -15.49 -15.30 4.57
CA VAL A 291 -15.22 -16.74 4.68
C VAL A 291 -15.28 -17.24 6.13
N GLN A 292 -15.93 -16.50 7.03
CA GLN A 292 -15.99 -16.83 8.46
C GLN A 292 -16.41 -18.28 8.73
N LYS A 293 -17.42 -18.77 8.02
CA LYS A 293 -17.95 -20.13 8.19
C LYS A 293 -16.98 -21.25 7.81
N SER A 294 -16.01 -20.96 6.95
CA SER A 294 -14.99 -21.92 6.49
C SER A 294 -13.62 -21.71 7.14
N SER A 295 -13.51 -20.72 8.03
CA SER A 295 -12.28 -20.45 8.77
C SER A 295 -12.16 -21.35 10.00
N VAL A 296 -10.95 -21.82 10.27
CA VAL A 296 -10.66 -22.73 11.38
C VAL A 296 -9.59 -22.15 12.30
N PRO A 297 -9.66 -22.43 13.62
CA PRO A 297 -8.59 -22.05 14.55
C PRO A 297 -7.29 -22.76 14.23
N TYR A 298 -6.19 -22.02 14.32
CA TYR A 298 -4.84 -22.51 14.13
C TYR A 298 -3.92 -21.98 15.25
N ASN A 299 -3.21 -22.87 15.92
CA ASN A 299 -2.28 -22.51 16.98
C ASN A 299 -0.86 -22.29 16.41
N LEU A 300 -0.32 -21.10 16.60
CA LEU A 300 1.00 -20.69 16.10
C LEU A 300 2.18 -21.50 16.68
N THR A 301 1.98 -22.23 17.78
CA THR A 301 3.00 -23.19 18.29
C THR A 301 3.27 -24.33 17.30
N GLN A 302 2.33 -24.60 16.38
CA GLN A 302 2.48 -25.58 15.31
C GLN A 302 3.32 -25.06 14.13
N GLY A 303 3.72 -23.79 14.16
CA GLY A 303 4.50 -23.12 13.12
C GLY A 303 3.76 -21.93 12.50
N SER A 304 4.47 -21.14 11.69
CA SER A 304 3.91 -19.94 11.04
C SER A 304 3.21 -20.20 9.70
N LYS A 305 3.06 -21.45 9.28
CA LYS A 305 2.53 -21.83 7.96
C LYS A 305 1.42 -22.86 8.09
N PRO A 306 0.16 -22.44 8.35
CA PRO A 306 -0.95 -23.36 8.62
C PRO A 306 -1.19 -24.40 7.51
N PHE A 307 -0.89 -24.08 6.24
CA PHE A 307 -1.08 -24.96 5.09
C PHE A 307 0.23 -25.35 4.38
N GLY A 308 1.38 -24.99 4.93
CA GLY A 308 2.70 -25.15 4.29
C GLY A 308 3.15 -26.59 4.05
N ASN A 309 2.59 -27.58 4.76
CA ASN A 309 2.96 -29.00 4.63
C ASN A 309 2.31 -29.70 3.43
N VAL A 310 1.40 -29.03 2.72
CA VAL A 310 0.68 -29.61 1.56
C VAL A 310 1.54 -29.60 0.31
N LEU A 311 2.54 -28.73 0.23
CA LEU A 311 3.43 -28.58 -0.95
C LEU A 311 4.67 -29.48 -0.90
N SER A 312 5.01 -30.04 0.25
CA SER A 312 6.11 -30.99 0.38
C SER A 312 5.57 -32.40 0.59
N GLY A 313 5.44 -33.16 -0.48
CA GLY A 313 5.13 -34.60 -0.43
C GLY A 313 6.26 -35.45 0.20
N LYS A 314 7.11 -34.84 1.04
CA LYS A 314 8.12 -35.53 1.86
C LYS A 314 7.93 -35.18 3.33
N ARG A 315 7.43 -36.14 4.10
CA ARG A 315 7.41 -36.12 5.55
C ARG A 315 8.84 -35.98 6.09
N GLY A 316 9.27 -34.76 6.38
CA GLY A 316 10.47 -34.51 7.19
C GLY A 316 10.02 -34.00 8.56
N ARG A 317 10.03 -34.84 9.59
CA ARG A 317 9.92 -34.41 10.98
C ARG A 317 11.17 -33.60 11.33
N SER A 318 11.07 -32.28 11.33
CA SER A 318 12.01 -31.43 12.05
C SER A 318 11.36 -31.02 13.37
N ARG A 319 11.76 -31.68 14.45
CA ARG A 319 11.52 -31.21 15.82
C ARG A 319 12.54 -30.09 16.06
N MET A 320 12.09 -28.83 15.99
CA MET A 320 12.83 -27.73 16.58
C MET A 320 12.34 -27.58 18.02
N GLY A 321 13.12 -28.09 18.97
CA GLY A 321 12.88 -27.84 20.39
C GLY A 321 13.22 -26.39 20.71
N MET A 322 12.25 -25.63 21.21
CA MET A 322 12.53 -24.38 21.91
C MET A 322 13.02 -24.74 23.31
N HIS A 323 14.26 -24.39 23.61
CA HIS A 323 14.72 -24.27 25.01
C HIS A 323 14.37 -22.84 25.49
N PHE A 324 13.65 -22.77 26.62
CA PHE A 324 13.34 -21.54 27.34
C PHE A 324 14.51 -21.19 28.26
#